data_8800f5662862a1b5155aa93fdd269e2b
#
_entry.id   8800f5662862a1b5155aa93fdd269e2b
#
_cell.length_a   1.000
_cell.length_b   1.000
_cell.length_c   1.000
_cell.angle_alpha   90.00
_cell.angle_beta   90.00
_cell.angle_gamma   90.00
#
_symmetry.space_group_name_H-M   'P 1'
#
loop_
_entity.id
_entity.type
_entity.pdbx_description
1 polymer ?
#
loop_
_entity_poly.entity_id
_entity_poly.type
_entity_poly.pdbx_seq_one_letter_code
_entity_poly.pdbx_strand_id
1 'polypeptide(L)'
;MLKKILLASLFLNGLVSFSQEIVKEFDLTLEKKRDYFQVINETDKEVILFLNDKEKVSSIRFDEKFNIKDSLSTERPEKKYKEIVGYTQHEGNYFLFWASEDRKEIGVQYFNFIKKETHTAPINLELKKEKIVKELTINNTFYLITIVKNTSILKFYISDHNGNLNEKKVDLSHLKFKNSSNQTASLYSALIELGVDPFRPTVQIEHISNGSQPSLALSSKTFKVYTYKKDELIFTFDSNRVSTDILKINLNDFTADLKSVKQPEIAQHEYYSNMAKSNSFLIDDKILQIKTTPDVLFFTISDQNGNRINQFKTLREEEINYKSSDVFQEISSIHNKKVLDKPKQFIRKINNSNPGVTCYKLNGLYYTVIGSSQDIIRSAPGGMGMGGGFGGAPASFGFTSSYTIGNLISYKDKNVVYTSCLFDSNFNYVADKIETSAFEKARLFLEENEDLKERTSIFGKDLYKDLIVFKFNSLLYLGNYNKQNKKYQIFSFTE
;
A
#
# COMPACT_ATOMS: atom_id res chain seq x y z
N MET A 1 -48.07 9.33 -25.94
CA MET A 1 -47.60 8.20 -25.13
C MET A 1 -46.09 7.99 -25.24
N LEU A 2 -45.46 8.02 -26.41
CA LEU A 2 -44.00 7.81 -26.56
C LEU A 2 -43.11 8.78 -25.75
N LYS A 3 -43.43 10.09 -25.66
CA LYS A 3 -42.66 11.07 -24.88
C LYS A 3 -42.65 10.80 -23.37
N LYS A 4 -43.68 10.16 -22.81
CA LYS A 4 -43.72 9.80 -21.39
C LYS A 4 -42.91 8.53 -21.08
N ILE A 5 -42.77 7.63 -22.06
CA ILE A 5 -41.97 6.41 -21.96
C ILE A 5 -40.48 6.77 -22.06
N LEU A 6 -40.12 7.75 -22.92
CA LEU A 6 -38.75 8.26 -23.03
C LEU A 6 -38.30 9.00 -21.76
N LEU A 7 -39.16 9.73 -21.06
CA LEU A 7 -38.86 10.37 -19.79
C LEU A 7 -38.70 9.34 -18.66
N ALA A 8 -39.50 8.28 -18.66
CA ALA A 8 -39.38 7.20 -17.67
C ALA A 8 -38.09 6.37 -17.84
N SER A 9 -37.63 6.17 -19.10
CA SER A 9 -36.35 5.49 -19.36
C SER A 9 -35.12 6.36 -19.02
N LEU A 10 -35.22 7.69 -19.07
CA LEU A 10 -34.17 8.62 -18.60
C LEU A 10 -34.10 8.64 -17.07
N PHE A 11 -35.19 8.45 -16.36
CA PHE A 11 -35.18 8.35 -14.89
C PHE A 11 -34.67 6.98 -14.38
N LEU A 12 -34.81 5.90 -15.15
CA LEU A 12 -34.29 4.58 -14.77
C LEU A 12 -32.77 4.43 -15.00
N ASN A 13 -32.17 5.24 -15.86
CA ASN A 13 -30.71 5.24 -16.06
C ASN A 13 -29.96 6.16 -15.09
N GLY A 14 -30.64 6.92 -14.24
CA GLY A 14 -30.07 7.82 -13.23
C GLY A 14 -29.84 7.21 -11.87
N LEU A 15 -30.22 5.93 -11.66
CA LEU A 15 -30.03 5.23 -10.39
C LEU A 15 -28.93 4.16 -10.52
N VAL A 16 -27.77 4.52 -11.02
CA VAL A 16 -26.55 3.84 -10.55
C VAL A 16 -26.28 4.41 -9.16
N SER A 17 -27.09 3.99 -8.21
CA SER A 17 -26.86 4.19 -6.80
C SER A 17 -25.57 3.45 -6.49
N PHE A 18 -24.45 4.19 -6.38
CA PHE A 18 -23.28 3.65 -5.70
C PHE A 18 -23.79 3.19 -4.33
N SER A 19 -23.69 1.90 -4.06
CA SER A 19 -24.17 1.29 -2.82
C SER A 19 -23.25 1.68 -1.64
N GLN A 20 -23.20 2.98 -1.34
CA GLN A 20 -22.55 3.50 -0.15
C GLN A 20 -23.62 3.77 0.90
N GLU A 21 -23.46 3.21 2.05
CA GLU A 21 -24.34 3.42 3.18
C GLU A 21 -23.57 4.07 4.33
N ILE A 22 -24.16 5.10 4.95
CA ILE A 22 -23.65 5.61 6.22
C ILE A 22 -24.07 4.62 7.30
N VAL A 23 -23.12 3.80 7.75
CA VAL A 23 -23.38 2.80 8.80
C VAL A 23 -23.32 3.41 10.19
N LYS A 24 -22.60 4.54 10.36
CA LYS A 24 -22.49 5.24 11.64
C LYS A 24 -22.23 6.72 11.43
N GLU A 25 -22.91 7.53 12.23
CA GLU A 25 -22.63 8.96 12.41
C GLU A 25 -22.72 9.30 13.89
N PHE A 26 -21.82 10.14 14.38
CA PHE A 26 -21.83 10.64 15.78
C PHE A 26 -21.16 12.00 15.90
N ASP A 27 -21.59 12.78 16.91
CA ASP A 27 -21.02 14.08 17.19
C ASP A 27 -19.62 13.94 17.77
N LEU A 28 -18.69 14.75 17.27
CA LEU A 28 -17.31 14.75 17.72
C LEU A 28 -16.71 16.14 17.51
N THR A 29 -16.09 16.70 18.56
CA THR A 29 -15.36 17.96 18.45
C THR A 29 -13.87 17.71 18.50
N LEU A 30 -13.17 18.05 17.41
CA LEU A 30 -11.73 17.92 17.28
C LEU A 30 -11.10 19.26 16.92
N GLU A 31 -9.93 19.52 17.51
CA GLU A 31 -9.10 20.67 17.17
C GLU A 31 -8.44 20.52 15.79
N LYS A 32 -7.76 21.58 15.33
CA LYS A 32 -6.98 21.54 14.08
C LYS A 32 -5.79 20.57 14.19
N LYS A 33 -5.26 20.13 13.05
CA LYS A 33 -4.16 19.15 12.92
C LYS A 33 -4.53 17.77 13.43
N ARG A 34 -5.51 17.18 12.79
CA ARG A 34 -6.02 15.84 13.08
C ARG A 34 -5.25 14.78 12.31
N ASP A 35 -5.10 13.65 12.91
CA ASP A 35 -4.63 12.41 12.31
C ASP A 35 -5.37 11.25 12.98
N TYR A 36 -5.70 10.24 12.21
CA TYR A 36 -6.53 9.15 12.69
C TYR A 36 -5.83 7.81 12.51
N PHE A 37 -6.20 6.88 13.37
CA PHE A 37 -5.67 5.53 13.35
C PHE A 37 -6.77 4.56 13.75
N GLN A 38 -6.77 3.34 13.21
CA GLN A 38 -7.69 2.29 13.62
C GLN A 38 -6.97 1.02 14.03
N VAL A 39 -7.60 0.30 14.94
CA VAL A 39 -7.25 -1.07 15.30
C VAL A 39 -8.46 -1.94 15.03
N ILE A 40 -8.27 -3.02 14.29
CA ILE A 40 -9.29 -4.01 14.01
C ILE A 40 -8.97 -5.24 14.84
N ASN A 41 -9.87 -5.56 15.77
CA ASN A 41 -9.80 -6.76 16.58
C ASN A 41 -10.78 -7.80 16.01
N GLU A 42 -10.28 -8.65 15.11
CA GLU A 42 -11.09 -9.69 14.47
C GLU A 42 -11.55 -10.76 15.44
N THR A 43 -10.79 -11.00 16.52
CA THR A 43 -11.13 -12.04 17.53
C THR A 43 -12.36 -11.64 18.33
N ASP A 44 -12.39 -10.41 18.82
CA ASP A 44 -13.49 -9.88 19.62
C ASP A 44 -14.55 -9.18 18.74
N LYS A 45 -14.34 -9.14 17.41
CA LYS A 45 -15.18 -8.44 16.44
C LYS A 45 -15.41 -6.97 16.81
N GLU A 46 -14.33 -6.27 17.05
CA GLU A 46 -14.34 -4.87 17.45
C GLU A 46 -13.52 -3.99 16.52
N VAL A 47 -13.96 -2.76 16.37
CA VAL A 47 -13.23 -1.68 15.71
C VAL A 47 -12.93 -0.60 16.73
N ILE A 48 -11.68 -0.21 16.88
CA ILE A 48 -11.28 0.92 17.70
C ILE A 48 -10.75 2.02 16.81
N LEU A 49 -11.36 3.18 16.87
CA LEU A 49 -10.89 4.40 16.19
C LEU A 49 -10.15 5.27 17.18
N PHE A 50 -8.93 5.66 16.82
CA PHE A 50 -8.12 6.66 17.54
C PHE A 50 -8.15 7.95 16.72
N LEU A 51 -8.94 8.90 17.17
CA LEU A 51 -9.19 10.17 16.52
C LEU A 51 -8.39 11.25 17.23
N ASN A 52 -7.20 11.52 16.71
CA ASN A 52 -6.23 12.39 17.32
C ASN A 52 -6.45 13.83 16.84
N ASP A 53 -6.32 14.77 17.76
CA ASP A 53 -6.19 16.18 17.43
C ASP A 53 -4.84 16.74 17.92
N LYS A 54 -4.72 18.04 18.03
CA LYS A 54 -3.49 18.70 18.49
C LYS A 54 -3.13 18.37 19.94
N GLU A 55 -4.12 18.11 20.78
CA GLU A 55 -3.97 18.02 22.25
C GLU A 55 -4.38 16.66 22.80
N LYS A 56 -5.33 15.99 22.16
CA LYS A 56 -5.96 14.78 22.67
C LYS A 56 -5.92 13.62 21.68
N VAL A 57 -5.97 12.42 22.23
CA VAL A 57 -6.29 11.18 21.54
C VAL A 57 -7.64 10.72 22.07
N SER A 58 -8.65 10.77 21.21
CA SER A 58 -9.99 10.26 21.51
C SER A 58 -10.14 8.89 20.90
N SER A 59 -10.21 7.86 21.72
CA SER A 59 -10.40 6.47 21.29
C SER A 59 -11.85 6.05 21.50
N ILE A 60 -12.45 5.46 20.48
CA ILE A 60 -13.85 4.99 20.50
C ILE A 60 -13.86 3.54 20.05
N ARG A 61 -14.39 2.67 20.89
CA ARG A 61 -14.51 1.23 20.61
C ARG A 61 -15.94 0.89 20.19
N PHE A 62 -16.05 0.21 19.07
CA PHE A 62 -17.31 -0.23 18.46
C PHE A 62 -17.42 -1.76 18.47
N ASP A 63 -18.65 -2.24 18.56
CA ASP A 63 -18.98 -3.64 18.29
C ASP A 63 -19.09 -3.93 16.77
N GLU A 64 -19.41 -5.17 16.41
CA GLU A 64 -19.54 -5.60 15.02
C GLU A 64 -20.62 -4.87 14.20
N LYS A 65 -21.58 -4.19 14.88
CA LYS A 65 -22.66 -3.40 14.30
C LYS A 65 -22.42 -1.91 14.36
N PHE A 66 -21.21 -1.48 14.70
CA PHE A 66 -20.83 -0.08 14.93
C PHE A 66 -21.63 0.61 16.05
N ASN A 67 -22.15 -0.12 17.04
CA ASN A 67 -22.60 0.49 18.27
C ASN A 67 -21.40 0.86 19.13
N ILE A 68 -21.40 2.06 19.72
CA ILE A 68 -20.35 2.49 20.63
C ILE A 68 -20.46 1.65 21.91
N LYS A 69 -19.42 0.89 22.24
CA LYS A 69 -19.29 0.13 23.48
C LYS A 69 -18.79 1.03 24.60
N ASP A 70 -17.74 1.78 24.33
CA ASP A 70 -17.13 2.73 25.25
C ASP A 70 -16.16 3.67 24.53
N SER A 71 -15.64 4.63 25.28
CA SER A 71 -14.62 5.57 24.78
C SER A 71 -13.66 5.98 25.88
N LEU A 72 -12.44 6.34 25.49
CA LEU A 72 -11.43 6.93 26.34
C LEU A 72 -10.84 8.15 25.66
N SER A 73 -10.48 9.16 26.45
CA SER A 73 -9.76 10.33 25.96
C SER A 73 -8.55 10.57 26.84
N THR A 74 -7.41 10.81 26.23
CA THR A 74 -6.16 11.07 26.93
C THR A 74 -5.39 12.18 26.23
N GLU A 75 -4.38 12.74 26.89
CA GLU A 75 -3.49 13.70 26.27
C GLU A 75 -2.69 13.05 25.14
N ARG A 76 -2.44 13.82 24.08
CA ARG A 76 -1.55 13.40 23.01
C ARG A 76 -0.12 13.30 23.53
N PRO A 77 0.68 12.33 23.11
CA PRO A 77 2.10 12.28 23.43
C PRO A 77 2.84 13.56 23.06
N GLU A 78 4.02 13.76 23.64
CA GLU A 78 4.86 14.95 23.40
C GLU A 78 4.98 15.30 21.91
N LYS A 79 5.11 16.59 21.60
CA LYS A 79 5.16 17.13 20.21
C LYS A 79 6.26 16.54 19.32
N LYS A 80 7.28 15.91 19.91
CA LYS A 80 8.33 15.20 19.16
C LYS A 80 7.77 13.96 18.44
N TYR A 81 6.78 13.29 19.00
CA TYR A 81 6.09 12.17 18.40
C TYR A 81 5.06 12.67 17.38
N LYS A 82 5.31 12.36 16.10
CA LYS A 82 4.54 12.92 14.99
C LYS A 82 3.43 12.01 14.51
N GLU A 83 3.64 10.69 14.57
CA GLU A 83 2.71 9.72 14.00
C GLU A 83 2.73 8.39 14.75
N ILE A 84 1.62 7.65 14.67
CA ILE A 84 1.51 6.29 15.13
C ILE A 84 2.10 5.38 14.06
N VAL A 85 3.08 4.53 14.43
CA VAL A 85 3.80 3.64 13.50
C VAL A 85 3.39 2.18 13.63
N GLY A 86 2.49 1.86 14.53
CA GLY A 86 1.93 0.53 14.70
C GLY A 86 1.30 0.34 16.07
N TYR A 87 0.83 -0.86 16.33
CA TYR A 87 0.20 -1.19 17.61
C TYR A 87 0.48 -2.63 18.03
N THR A 88 0.27 -2.90 19.32
CA THR A 88 0.12 -4.24 19.87
C THR A 88 -1.20 -4.33 20.63
N GLN A 89 -1.89 -5.45 20.49
CA GLN A 89 -3.12 -5.72 21.21
C GLN A 89 -3.04 -7.10 21.87
N HIS A 90 -3.34 -7.16 23.17
CA HIS A 90 -3.39 -8.39 23.92
C HIS A 90 -4.38 -8.27 25.09
N GLU A 91 -5.35 -9.19 25.17
CA GLU A 91 -6.34 -9.28 26.27
C GLU A 91 -6.98 -7.95 26.69
N GLY A 92 -7.44 -7.17 25.70
CA GLY A 92 -8.10 -5.87 25.94
C GLY A 92 -7.14 -4.71 26.27
N ASN A 93 -5.83 -4.98 26.25
CA ASN A 93 -4.79 -3.94 26.32
C ASN A 93 -4.36 -3.54 24.91
N TYR A 94 -4.24 -2.25 24.65
CA TYR A 94 -3.83 -1.66 23.38
C TYR A 94 -2.63 -0.76 23.59
N PHE A 95 -1.57 -1.00 22.86
CA PHE A 95 -0.33 -0.23 22.89
C PHE A 95 -0.11 0.39 21.51
N LEU A 96 -0.20 1.71 21.41
CA LEU A 96 0.11 2.44 20.19
C LEU A 96 1.57 2.90 20.22
N PHE A 97 2.32 2.57 19.20
CA PHE A 97 3.70 3.00 19.05
C PHE A 97 3.77 4.29 18.24
N TRP A 98 4.34 5.30 18.84
CA TRP A 98 4.53 6.63 18.27
C TRP A 98 5.98 6.84 17.89
N ALA A 99 6.24 7.56 16.80
CA ALA A 99 7.59 7.88 16.39
C ALA A 99 7.78 9.37 16.07
N SER A 100 9.03 9.83 16.26
CA SER A 100 9.47 11.14 15.76
C SER A 100 9.56 11.11 14.21
N GLU A 101 9.62 12.29 13.58
CA GLU A 101 9.70 12.41 12.11
C GLU A 101 10.97 11.74 11.56
N ASP A 102 12.07 11.83 12.25
CA ASP A 102 13.36 11.21 11.89
C ASP A 102 13.52 9.77 12.41
N ARG A 103 12.50 9.22 13.07
CA ARG A 103 12.47 7.86 13.63
C ARG A 103 13.53 7.56 14.70
N LYS A 104 14.15 8.57 15.28
CA LYS A 104 15.13 8.36 16.35
C LYS A 104 14.51 8.09 17.70
N GLU A 105 13.31 8.59 17.91
CA GLU A 105 12.58 8.44 19.17
C GLU A 105 11.28 7.68 18.94
N ILE A 106 11.04 6.70 19.78
CA ILE A 106 9.81 5.91 19.83
C ILE A 106 9.22 6.03 21.22
N GLY A 107 7.90 6.16 21.29
CA GLY A 107 7.13 6.14 22.52
C GLY A 107 5.97 5.15 22.41
N VAL A 108 5.44 4.73 23.54
CA VAL A 108 4.28 3.87 23.62
C VAL A 108 3.18 4.56 24.41
N GLN A 109 1.96 4.45 23.89
CA GLN A 109 0.75 4.93 24.57
C GLN A 109 -0.19 3.75 24.79
N TYR A 110 -0.52 3.51 26.05
CA TYR A 110 -1.34 2.41 26.52
C TYR A 110 -2.80 2.82 26.70
N PHE A 111 -3.71 1.90 26.35
CA PHE A 111 -5.15 2.02 26.58
C PHE A 111 -5.71 0.71 27.10
N ASN A 112 -6.49 0.78 28.18
CA ASN A 112 -7.34 -0.30 28.67
C ASN A 112 -8.75 0.23 28.89
N PHE A 113 -9.68 -0.22 28.06
CA PHE A 113 -11.06 0.27 28.09
C PHE A 113 -11.84 -0.28 29.28
N ILE A 114 -11.51 -1.47 29.79
CA ILE A 114 -12.18 -2.09 30.93
C ILE A 114 -11.83 -1.32 32.22
N LYS A 115 -10.55 -1.10 32.44
CA LYS A 115 -10.04 -0.38 33.63
C LYS A 115 -10.15 1.14 33.48
N LYS A 116 -10.41 1.64 32.26
CA LYS A 116 -10.39 3.08 31.91
C LYS A 116 -9.04 3.75 32.20
N GLU A 117 -7.97 3.03 31.92
CA GLU A 117 -6.60 3.47 32.19
C GLU A 117 -5.90 3.83 30.87
N THR A 118 -5.12 4.90 30.91
CA THR A 118 -4.22 5.32 29.83
C THR A 118 -2.92 5.84 30.41
N HIS A 119 -1.80 5.57 29.77
CA HIS A 119 -0.53 6.19 30.09
C HIS A 119 0.38 6.25 28.86
N THR A 120 1.38 7.12 28.88
CA THR A 120 2.36 7.28 27.82
C THR A 120 3.76 7.17 28.41
N ALA A 121 4.65 6.44 27.75
CA ALA A 121 6.03 6.28 28.14
C ALA A 121 6.97 6.36 26.92
N PRO A 122 8.18 6.92 27.07
CA PRO A 122 9.21 6.80 26.04
C PRO A 122 9.74 5.37 26.00
N ILE A 123 10.13 4.91 24.81
CA ILE A 123 10.88 3.67 24.64
C ILE A 123 12.34 4.05 24.43
N ASN A 124 13.21 3.55 25.30
CA ASN A 124 14.64 3.79 25.17
C ASN A 124 15.24 2.78 24.15
N LEU A 125 15.30 3.21 22.89
CA LEU A 125 15.81 2.41 21.78
C LEU A 125 16.91 3.17 21.04
N GLU A 126 18.12 2.62 21.05
CA GLU A 126 19.26 3.19 20.32
C GLU A 126 19.56 2.39 19.05
N LEU A 127 19.22 2.95 17.89
CA LEU A 127 19.45 2.35 16.57
C LEU A 127 20.86 2.69 16.04
N LYS A 128 21.91 2.28 16.79
CA LYS A 128 23.31 2.55 16.40
C LYS A 128 23.72 1.70 15.20
N LYS A 129 24.22 2.36 14.13
CA LYS A 129 24.66 1.70 12.88
C LYS A 129 23.57 0.87 12.20
N GLU A 130 22.32 1.26 12.38
CA GLU A 130 21.18 0.60 11.77
C GLU A 130 20.43 1.55 10.83
N LYS A 131 19.73 0.97 9.86
CA LYS A 131 18.76 1.66 9.01
C LYS A 131 17.42 0.97 9.17
N ILE A 132 16.37 1.73 9.40
CA ILE A 132 15.01 1.17 9.48
C ILE A 132 14.61 0.64 8.10
N VAL A 133 14.20 -0.61 8.07
CA VAL A 133 13.67 -1.29 6.89
C VAL A 133 12.17 -1.08 6.83
N LYS A 134 11.46 -1.42 7.91
CA LYS A 134 10.01 -1.28 7.98
C LYS A 134 9.50 -1.31 9.43
N GLU A 135 8.41 -0.59 9.67
CA GLU A 135 7.55 -0.77 10.84
C GLU A 135 6.26 -1.48 10.38
N LEU A 136 5.81 -2.49 11.12
CA LEU A 136 4.64 -3.32 10.78
C LEU A 136 3.93 -3.77 12.04
N THR A 137 2.60 -3.92 11.96
CA THR A 137 1.84 -4.74 12.90
C THR A 137 1.38 -6.00 12.18
N ILE A 138 1.73 -7.15 12.72
CA ILE A 138 1.36 -8.46 12.20
C ILE A 138 0.72 -9.25 13.33
N ASN A 139 -0.48 -9.77 13.10
CA ASN A 139 -1.19 -10.57 14.10
C ASN A 139 -1.21 -9.91 15.49
N ASN A 140 -1.61 -8.62 15.54
CA ASN A 140 -1.69 -7.81 16.75
C ASN A 140 -0.36 -7.58 17.50
N THR A 141 0.77 -7.82 16.87
CA THR A 141 2.11 -7.59 17.43
C THR A 141 2.87 -6.58 16.55
N PHE A 142 3.45 -5.58 17.16
CA PHE A 142 4.27 -4.58 16.48
C PHE A 142 5.70 -5.08 16.28
N TYR A 143 6.22 -4.84 15.08
CA TYR A 143 7.59 -5.12 14.66
C TYR A 143 8.25 -3.87 14.10
N LEU A 144 9.37 -3.46 14.66
CA LEU A 144 10.29 -2.52 14.03
C LEU A 144 11.46 -3.33 13.46
N ILE A 145 11.59 -3.33 12.14
CA ILE A 145 12.61 -4.09 11.42
C ILE A 145 13.71 -3.14 10.98
N THR A 146 14.95 -3.44 11.34
CA THR A 146 16.13 -2.69 10.95
C THR A 146 17.14 -3.58 10.24
N ILE A 147 18.06 -2.97 9.51
CA ILE A 147 19.24 -3.63 8.94
C ILE A 147 20.51 -2.99 9.46
N VAL A 148 21.46 -3.82 9.89
CA VAL A 148 22.78 -3.34 10.32
C VAL A 148 23.58 -2.90 9.11
N LYS A 149 24.15 -1.70 9.14
CA LYS A 149 24.91 -1.10 8.02
C LYS A 149 26.00 -2.02 7.51
N ASN A 150 26.08 -2.16 6.19
CA ASN A 150 27.08 -2.93 5.45
C ASN A 150 27.07 -4.44 5.74
N THR A 151 25.95 -4.99 6.20
CA THR A 151 25.79 -6.42 6.51
C THR A 151 24.54 -7.01 5.86
N SER A 152 24.30 -8.31 6.06
CA SER A 152 23.03 -8.96 5.80
C SER A 152 22.32 -9.36 7.11
N ILE A 153 22.45 -8.56 8.16
CA ILE A 153 21.85 -8.81 9.46
C ILE A 153 20.63 -7.93 9.64
N LEU A 154 19.46 -8.56 9.77
CA LEU A 154 18.25 -7.90 10.22
C LEU A 154 18.13 -7.97 11.74
N LYS A 155 17.59 -6.92 12.33
CA LYS A 155 17.12 -6.91 13.70
C LYS A 155 15.62 -6.64 13.72
N PHE A 156 14.93 -7.42 14.51
CA PHE A 156 13.51 -7.29 14.77
C PHE A 156 13.34 -6.83 16.22
N TYR A 157 12.80 -5.66 16.41
CA TYR A 157 12.36 -5.18 17.72
C TYR A 157 10.88 -5.48 17.82
N ILE A 158 10.53 -6.46 18.66
CA ILE A 158 9.22 -7.09 18.72
C ILE A 158 8.57 -6.65 20.03
N SER A 159 7.35 -6.12 19.96
CA SER A 159 6.62 -5.77 21.16
C SER A 159 6.17 -7.00 21.93
N ASP A 160 6.33 -6.94 23.25
CA ASP A 160 5.73 -7.89 24.17
C ASP A 160 4.30 -7.47 24.60
N HIS A 161 3.69 -8.25 25.49
CA HIS A 161 2.34 -7.98 26.00
C HIS A 161 2.25 -6.75 26.91
N ASN A 162 3.39 -6.16 27.28
CA ASN A 162 3.48 -4.95 28.11
C ASN A 162 3.90 -3.72 27.30
N GLY A 163 4.04 -3.86 25.97
CA GLY A 163 4.45 -2.79 25.07
C GLY A 163 5.95 -2.52 25.04
N ASN A 164 6.79 -3.39 25.66
CA ASN A 164 8.24 -3.27 25.54
C ASN A 164 8.73 -3.89 24.24
N LEU A 165 9.84 -3.38 23.70
CA LEU A 165 10.46 -3.89 22.50
C LEU A 165 11.64 -4.81 22.81
N ASN A 166 11.57 -6.06 22.38
CA ASN A 166 12.59 -7.08 22.57
C ASN A 166 13.35 -7.32 21.26
N GLU A 167 14.68 -7.28 21.30
CA GLU A 167 15.51 -7.47 20.10
C GLU A 167 15.64 -8.95 19.74
N LYS A 168 15.44 -9.28 18.46
CA LYS A 168 15.78 -10.55 17.84
C LYS A 168 16.65 -10.30 16.62
N LYS A 169 17.85 -10.88 16.60
CA LYS A 169 18.80 -10.79 15.49
C LYS A 169 18.59 -11.96 14.52
N VAL A 170 18.58 -11.66 13.21
CA VAL A 170 18.49 -12.65 12.12
C VAL A 170 19.66 -12.45 11.19
N ASP A 171 20.60 -13.39 11.18
CA ASP A 171 21.80 -13.34 10.35
C ASP A 171 21.55 -14.05 9.01
N LEU A 172 21.50 -13.26 7.94
CA LEU A 172 21.26 -13.70 6.57
C LEU A 172 22.56 -13.72 5.73
N SER A 173 23.73 -13.68 6.37
CA SER A 173 25.03 -13.57 5.66
C SER A 173 25.35 -14.79 4.79
N HIS A 174 24.72 -15.92 5.06
CA HIS A 174 24.84 -17.15 4.26
C HIS A 174 24.03 -17.08 2.95
N LEU A 175 23.09 -16.14 2.83
CA LEU A 175 22.24 -15.94 1.65
C LEU A 175 22.94 -15.00 0.64
N LYS A 176 22.72 -15.24 -0.66
CA LYS A 176 23.37 -14.50 -1.75
C LYS A 176 22.38 -13.54 -2.40
N PHE A 177 22.27 -12.34 -1.88
CA PHE A 177 21.45 -11.28 -2.49
C PHE A 177 22.10 -10.74 -3.75
N LYS A 178 21.30 -10.11 -4.62
CA LYS A 178 21.73 -9.51 -5.89
C LYS A 178 21.50 -8.00 -5.89
N ASN A 179 22.47 -7.25 -6.39
CA ASN A 179 22.33 -5.83 -6.65
C ASN A 179 21.74 -5.55 -8.05
N SER A 180 21.63 -4.28 -8.44
CA SER A 180 21.09 -3.84 -9.74
C SER A 180 21.88 -4.40 -10.94
N SER A 181 23.17 -4.65 -10.78
CA SER A 181 24.05 -5.26 -11.78
C SER A 181 24.03 -6.80 -11.77
N ASN A 182 23.13 -7.43 -11.01
CA ASN A 182 23.06 -8.88 -10.82
C ASN A 182 24.31 -9.50 -10.17
N GLN A 183 25.09 -8.71 -9.45
CA GLN A 183 26.25 -9.17 -8.70
C GLN A 183 25.84 -9.52 -7.27
N THR A 184 26.56 -10.47 -6.65
CA THR A 184 26.35 -10.83 -5.26
C THR A 184 26.72 -9.65 -4.35
N ALA A 185 25.83 -9.30 -3.44
CA ALA A 185 25.96 -8.18 -2.52
C ALA A 185 25.43 -8.54 -1.13
N SER A 186 25.71 -7.73 -0.12
CA SER A 186 25.01 -7.82 1.16
C SER A 186 23.56 -7.36 0.99
N LEU A 187 22.66 -7.81 1.87
CA LEU A 187 21.27 -7.33 1.87
C LEU A 187 21.23 -5.80 2.05
N TYR A 188 22.10 -5.24 2.90
CA TYR A 188 22.21 -3.80 3.07
C TYR A 188 22.49 -3.10 1.74
N SER A 189 23.51 -3.55 0.99
CA SER A 189 23.88 -2.93 -0.30
C SER A 189 22.75 -3.06 -1.32
N ALA A 190 22.10 -4.22 -1.41
CA ALA A 190 20.98 -4.46 -2.34
C ALA A 190 19.79 -3.53 -2.05
N LEU A 191 19.47 -3.29 -0.77
CA LEU A 191 18.37 -2.40 -0.37
C LEU A 191 18.72 -0.91 -0.54
N ILE A 192 19.96 -0.51 -0.18
CA ILE A 192 20.35 0.89 -0.16
C ILE A 192 20.55 1.45 -1.56
N GLU A 193 21.07 0.65 -2.48
CA GLU A 193 21.32 1.08 -3.86
C GLU A 193 20.07 1.64 -4.57
N LEU A 194 18.91 1.04 -4.35
CA LEU A 194 17.67 1.39 -5.04
C LEU A 194 16.54 1.88 -4.13
N GLY A 195 16.64 1.61 -2.83
CA GLY A 195 15.56 1.81 -1.86
C GLY A 195 15.76 3.00 -0.93
N VAL A 196 16.83 3.78 -1.07
CA VAL A 196 17.09 4.92 -0.17
C VAL A 196 16.82 6.24 -0.86
N ASP A 197 15.95 6.99 -0.24
CA ASP A 197 15.85 8.43 -0.40
C ASP A 197 16.74 9.08 0.69
N PRO A 198 17.71 9.94 0.34
CA PRO A 198 18.58 10.60 1.32
C PRO A 198 17.83 11.38 2.39
N PHE A 199 16.61 11.82 2.06
CA PHE A 199 15.75 12.62 2.94
C PHE A 199 14.81 11.78 3.80
N ARG A 200 14.85 10.43 3.69
CA ARG A 200 13.97 9.54 4.46
C ARG A 200 14.76 8.66 5.44
N PRO A 201 14.25 8.52 6.66
CA PRO A 201 14.89 7.66 7.67
C PRO A 201 14.79 6.16 7.34
N THR A 202 13.80 5.76 6.53
CA THR A 202 13.49 4.36 6.24
C THR A 202 13.84 3.96 4.81
N VAL A 203 14.04 2.66 4.59
CA VAL A 203 14.10 2.07 3.23
C VAL A 203 12.72 2.11 2.59
N GLN A 204 12.66 2.37 1.28
CA GLN A 204 11.38 2.41 0.55
C GLN A 204 10.95 0.98 0.19
N ILE A 205 10.22 0.35 1.09
CA ILE A 205 9.60 -0.96 0.89
C ILE A 205 8.09 -0.82 0.98
N GLU A 206 7.37 -1.24 -0.05
CA GLU A 206 5.92 -1.22 -0.06
C GLU A 206 5.35 -2.42 0.69
N HIS A 207 4.37 -2.18 1.58
CA HIS A 207 3.72 -3.23 2.35
C HIS A 207 2.43 -3.69 1.67
N ILE A 208 2.34 -4.99 1.42
CA ILE A 208 1.17 -5.66 0.85
C ILE A 208 0.58 -6.59 1.91
N SER A 209 -0.56 -6.21 2.46
CA SER A 209 -1.27 -7.01 3.47
C SER A 209 -2.27 -7.99 2.83
N ASN A 210 -2.64 -9.03 3.58
CA ASN A 210 -3.67 -9.97 3.16
C ASN A 210 -5.01 -9.25 2.93
N GLY A 211 -5.73 -9.64 1.88
CA GLY A 211 -7.04 -9.08 1.53
C GLY A 211 -7.02 -7.62 1.08
N SER A 212 -5.84 -6.99 0.95
CA SER A 212 -5.73 -5.67 0.31
C SER A 212 -5.89 -5.78 -1.21
N GLN A 213 -6.31 -4.69 -1.83
CA GLN A 213 -6.32 -4.52 -3.29
C GLN A 213 -5.29 -3.45 -3.65
N PRO A 214 -3.99 -3.81 -3.70
CA PRO A 214 -2.94 -2.82 -3.88
C PRO A 214 -3.03 -2.21 -5.27
N SER A 215 -2.87 -0.90 -5.34
CA SER A 215 -2.86 -0.19 -6.61
C SER A 215 -1.61 -0.50 -7.42
N LEU A 216 -1.70 -0.30 -8.73
CA LEU A 216 -0.55 -0.45 -9.62
C LEU A 216 0.60 0.50 -9.24
N ALA A 217 0.29 1.71 -8.77
CA ALA A 217 1.31 2.67 -8.37
C ALA A 217 2.13 2.25 -7.15
N LEU A 218 1.52 1.52 -6.21
CA LEU A 218 2.23 0.95 -5.06
C LEU A 218 2.98 -0.32 -5.46
N SER A 219 2.34 -1.22 -6.20
CA SER A 219 2.95 -2.49 -6.62
C SER A 219 4.09 -2.32 -7.64
N SER A 220 4.19 -1.17 -8.33
CA SER A 220 5.32 -0.85 -9.20
C SER A 220 6.65 -0.52 -8.48
N LYS A 221 6.65 -0.51 -7.13
CA LYS A 221 7.88 -0.31 -6.36
C LYS A 221 8.81 -1.53 -6.47
N THR A 222 10.12 -1.28 -6.41
CA THR A 222 11.17 -2.30 -6.54
C THR A 222 11.17 -3.28 -5.39
N PHE A 223 10.89 -2.82 -4.18
CA PHE A 223 10.88 -3.64 -2.97
C PHE A 223 9.49 -3.71 -2.38
N LYS A 224 9.07 -4.93 -2.04
CA LYS A 224 7.78 -5.17 -1.42
C LYS A 224 7.92 -6.13 -0.24
N VAL A 225 7.10 -5.95 0.78
CA VAL A 225 6.96 -6.87 1.90
C VAL A 225 5.51 -7.31 2.01
N TYR A 226 5.31 -8.61 2.14
CA TYR A 226 3.99 -9.24 2.18
C TYR A 226 3.74 -9.85 3.55
N THR A 227 2.54 -9.63 4.09
CA THR A 227 2.05 -10.21 5.34
C THR A 227 0.77 -11.01 5.09
N TYR A 228 0.86 -12.00 4.19
CA TYR A 228 -0.29 -12.83 3.83
C TYR A 228 -0.62 -13.88 4.88
N LYS A 229 0.38 -14.34 5.62
CA LYS A 229 0.26 -15.31 6.70
C LYS A 229 0.67 -14.66 8.03
N LYS A 230 0.11 -15.18 9.12
CA LYS A 230 0.34 -14.65 10.46
C LYS A 230 1.77 -14.89 10.98
N ASP A 231 2.44 -15.92 10.48
CA ASP A 231 3.72 -16.44 10.93
C ASP A 231 4.85 -16.31 9.88
N GLU A 232 4.58 -15.63 8.76
CA GLU A 232 5.53 -15.52 7.65
C GLU A 232 5.63 -14.07 7.14
N LEU A 233 6.84 -13.59 7.00
CA LEU A 233 7.17 -12.32 6.36
C LEU A 233 7.90 -12.60 5.05
N ILE A 234 7.37 -12.09 3.94
CA ILE A 234 7.95 -12.32 2.61
C ILE A 234 8.39 -11.00 2.02
N PHE A 235 9.65 -10.91 1.59
CA PHE A 235 10.15 -9.77 0.82
C PHE A 235 10.35 -10.18 -0.62
N THR A 236 10.04 -9.27 -1.57
CA THR A 236 10.46 -9.40 -2.96
C THR A 236 11.40 -8.26 -3.33
N PHE A 237 12.45 -8.60 -4.05
CA PHE A 237 13.45 -7.67 -4.54
C PHE A 237 13.52 -7.78 -6.06
N ASP A 238 13.03 -6.75 -6.74
CA ASP A 238 13.16 -6.58 -8.19
C ASP A 238 14.39 -5.70 -8.51
N SER A 239 15.50 -5.96 -7.82
CA SER A 239 16.72 -5.15 -7.90
C SER A 239 17.35 -5.15 -9.28
N ASN A 240 17.21 -6.25 -10.02
CA ASN A 240 17.76 -6.41 -11.36
C ASN A 240 16.72 -6.99 -12.33
N ARG A 241 17.04 -6.97 -13.63
CA ARG A 241 16.14 -7.43 -14.70
C ARG A 241 16.28 -8.90 -15.05
N VAL A 242 17.09 -9.66 -14.32
CA VAL A 242 17.37 -11.08 -14.58
C VAL A 242 16.48 -11.97 -13.73
N SER A 243 16.27 -11.60 -12.48
CA SER A 243 15.47 -12.36 -11.51
C SER A 243 14.72 -11.46 -10.53
N THR A 244 13.69 -12.03 -9.93
CA THR A 244 13.08 -11.54 -8.68
C THR A 244 13.59 -12.42 -7.55
N ASP A 245 14.18 -11.83 -6.52
CA ASP A 245 14.56 -12.54 -5.31
C ASP A 245 13.40 -12.50 -4.30
N ILE A 246 13.11 -13.64 -3.68
CA ILE A 246 12.04 -13.83 -2.70
C ILE A 246 12.68 -14.31 -1.40
N LEU A 247 12.74 -13.44 -0.40
CA LEU A 247 13.19 -13.77 0.95
C LEU A 247 11.97 -14.06 1.82
N LYS A 248 11.91 -15.26 2.41
CA LYS A 248 10.91 -15.65 3.40
C LYS A 248 11.56 -15.73 4.76
N ILE A 249 10.89 -15.19 5.76
CA ILE A 249 11.30 -15.26 7.17
C ILE A 249 10.12 -15.80 7.97
N ASN A 250 10.33 -16.91 8.65
CA ASN A 250 9.36 -17.46 9.60
C ASN A 250 9.43 -16.64 10.90
N LEU A 251 8.32 -16.12 11.38
CA LEU A 251 8.27 -15.25 12.55
C LEU A 251 8.24 -16.02 13.90
N ASN A 252 8.09 -17.36 13.88
CA ASN A 252 8.10 -18.17 15.10
C ASN A 252 9.54 -18.52 15.53
N ASP A 253 10.40 -18.92 14.57
CA ASP A 253 11.77 -19.35 14.83
C ASP A 253 12.85 -18.46 14.19
N PHE A 254 12.43 -17.52 13.32
CA PHE A 254 13.29 -16.61 12.55
C PHE A 254 14.24 -17.31 11.57
N THR A 255 13.88 -18.51 11.14
CA THR A 255 14.54 -19.14 9.99
C THR A 255 14.20 -18.38 8.71
N ALA A 256 15.15 -18.38 7.76
CA ALA A 256 15.01 -17.65 6.52
C ALA A 256 15.44 -18.50 5.31
N ASP A 257 14.70 -18.32 4.20
CA ASP A 257 14.99 -18.92 2.89
C ASP A 257 14.96 -17.84 1.81
N LEU A 258 15.89 -17.95 0.84
CA LEU A 258 15.99 -17.02 -0.29
C LEU A 258 15.91 -17.82 -1.60
N LYS A 259 14.89 -17.51 -2.41
CA LYS A 259 14.70 -18.06 -3.74
C LYS A 259 14.82 -16.98 -4.80
N SER A 260 15.39 -17.33 -5.95
CA SER A 260 15.46 -16.43 -7.12
C SER A 260 14.64 -17.01 -8.26
N VAL A 261 13.61 -16.29 -8.71
CA VAL A 261 12.78 -16.66 -9.86
C VAL A 261 13.20 -15.84 -11.06
N LYS A 262 13.64 -16.54 -12.13
CA LYS A 262 14.11 -15.89 -13.36
C LYS A 262 13.02 -15.09 -14.03
N GLN A 263 13.36 -13.89 -14.48
CA GLN A 263 12.54 -13.08 -15.38
C GLN A 263 12.59 -13.64 -16.80
N PRO A 264 11.56 -13.42 -17.65
CA PRO A 264 11.60 -13.81 -19.06
C PRO A 264 12.87 -13.32 -19.75
N GLU A 265 13.49 -14.18 -20.57
CA GLU A 265 14.67 -13.81 -21.34
C GLU A 265 14.27 -12.97 -22.56
N ILE A 266 15.03 -11.94 -22.82
CA ILE A 266 14.97 -11.13 -24.03
C ILE A 266 16.24 -11.40 -24.81
N ALA A 267 16.13 -11.75 -26.07
CA ALA A 267 17.29 -12.13 -26.89
C ALA A 267 18.32 -10.98 -26.92
N GLN A 268 19.59 -11.30 -26.68
CA GLN A 268 20.69 -10.32 -26.56
C GLN A 268 20.90 -9.48 -27.83
N HIS A 269 20.52 -9.99 -28.98
CA HIS A 269 20.60 -9.28 -30.26
C HIS A 269 19.43 -8.32 -30.50
N GLU A 270 18.42 -8.30 -29.62
CA GLU A 270 17.39 -7.27 -29.67
C GLU A 270 18.00 -5.92 -29.28
N TYR A 271 17.89 -4.93 -30.17
CA TYR A 271 18.50 -3.61 -30.05
C TYR A 271 18.22 -2.92 -28.71
N TYR A 272 17.05 -3.18 -28.11
CA TYR A 272 16.59 -2.58 -26.86
C TYR A 272 16.75 -3.48 -25.62
N SER A 273 17.49 -4.58 -25.70
CA SER A 273 17.67 -5.50 -24.55
C SER A 273 18.19 -4.77 -23.28
N ASN A 274 19.07 -3.79 -23.46
CA ASN A 274 19.62 -2.98 -22.39
C ASN A 274 18.63 -2.00 -21.76
N MET A 275 17.51 -1.72 -22.41
CA MET A 275 16.44 -0.85 -21.94
C MET A 275 15.33 -1.62 -21.21
N ALA A 276 15.50 -2.92 -21.02
CA ALA A 276 14.53 -3.76 -20.34
C ALA A 276 14.28 -3.29 -18.91
N LYS A 277 13.01 -3.26 -18.52
CA LYS A 277 12.55 -3.03 -17.15
C LYS A 277 11.68 -4.19 -16.71
N SER A 278 11.69 -4.50 -15.43
CA SER A 278 10.91 -5.59 -14.86
C SER A 278 10.37 -5.24 -13.48
N ASN A 279 9.34 -5.95 -13.08
CA ASN A 279 8.76 -5.91 -11.75
C ASN A 279 7.99 -7.21 -11.48
N SER A 280 7.64 -7.45 -10.23
CA SER A 280 6.89 -8.64 -9.83
C SER A 280 5.82 -8.35 -8.79
N PHE A 281 4.92 -9.31 -8.60
CA PHE A 281 3.92 -9.30 -7.54
C PHE A 281 3.66 -10.73 -7.07
N LEU A 282 3.53 -10.92 -5.75
CA LEU A 282 3.12 -12.20 -5.18
C LEU A 282 1.62 -12.19 -4.89
N ILE A 283 0.96 -13.28 -5.23
CA ILE A 283 -0.42 -13.58 -4.82
C ILE A 283 -0.52 -15.06 -4.51
N ASP A 284 -1.06 -15.39 -3.37
CA ASP A 284 -1.09 -16.76 -2.84
C ASP A 284 0.34 -17.38 -2.85
N ASP A 285 0.57 -18.45 -3.61
CA ASP A 285 1.86 -19.11 -3.78
C ASP A 285 2.48 -18.85 -5.17
N LYS A 286 1.95 -17.89 -5.92
CA LYS A 286 2.37 -17.56 -7.29
C LYS A 286 3.12 -16.25 -7.35
N ILE A 287 4.04 -16.16 -8.30
CA ILE A 287 4.71 -14.93 -8.68
C ILE A 287 4.25 -14.50 -10.08
N LEU A 288 3.75 -13.29 -10.17
CA LEU A 288 3.41 -12.61 -11.40
C LEU A 288 4.58 -11.68 -11.74
N GLN A 289 5.12 -11.79 -12.95
CA GLN A 289 6.25 -10.97 -13.39
C GLN A 289 5.90 -10.23 -14.67
N ILE A 290 6.25 -8.94 -14.72
CA ILE A 290 6.18 -8.12 -15.92
C ILE A 290 7.60 -7.75 -16.34
N LYS A 291 7.90 -7.91 -17.65
CA LYS A 291 9.15 -7.44 -18.24
C LYS A 291 8.88 -6.78 -19.58
N THR A 292 9.49 -5.64 -19.82
CA THR A 292 9.22 -4.83 -21.01
C THR A 292 10.49 -4.25 -21.60
N THR A 293 10.49 -4.11 -22.93
CA THR A 293 11.35 -3.23 -23.72
C THR A 293 10.45 -2.29 -24.56
N PRO A 294 10.97 -1.33 -25.34
CA PRO A 294 10.15 -0.54 -26.24
C PRO A 294 9.34 -1.35 -27.27
N ASP A 295 9.73 -2.62 -27.56
CA ASP A 295 9.15 -3.42 -28.62
C ASP A 295 8.34 -4.64 -28.13
N VAL A 296 8.52 -5.04 -26.85
CA VAL A 296 7.86 -6.25 -26.33
C VAL A 296 7.48 -6.10 -24.87
N LEU A 297 6.34 -6.68 -24.55
CA LEU A 297 5.84 -6.86 -23.18
C LEU A 297 5.69 -8.36 -22.91
N PHE A 298 6.34 -8.83 -21.85
CA PHE A 298 6.10 -10.15 -21.27
C PHE A 298 5.32 -10.00 -19.96
N PHE A 299 4.31 -10.82 -19.81
CA PHE A 299 3.64 -11.05 -18.54
C PHE A 299 3.67 -12.57 -18.26
N THR A 300 4.27 -12.97 -17.14
CA THR A 300 4.45 -14.38 -16.79
C THR A 300 3.89 -14.68 -15.40
N ILE A 301 3.40 -15.88 -15.24
CA ILE A 301 2.89 -16.42 -13.99
C ILE A 301 3.64 -17.72 -13.71
N SER A 302 4.26 -17.81 -12.56
CA SER A 302 5.06 -18.98 -12.13
C SER A 302 4.74 -19.33 -10.69
N ASP A 303 5.06 -20.55 -10.26
CA ASP A 303 5.16 -20.84 -8.84
C ASP A 303 6.43 -20.22 -8.22
N GLN A 304 6.56 -20.25 -6.91
CA GLN A 304 7.72 -19.70 -6.22
C GLN A 304 9.00 -20.54 -6.36
N ASN A 305 8.95 -21.67 -7.04
CA ASN A 305 10.13 -22.45 -7.45
C ASN A 305 10.60 -22.09 -8.87
N GLY A 306 9.86 -21.21 -9.56
CA GLY A 306 10.16 -20.76 -10.91
C GLY A 306 9.56 -21.64 -12.02
N ASN A 307 8.74 -22.63 -11.68
CA ASN A 307 8.01 -23.41 -12.68
C ASN A 307 6.94 -22.53 -13.30
N ARG A 308 7.05 -22.32 -14.62
CA ARG A 308 6.15 -21.46 -15.37
C ARG A 308 4.77 -22.11 -15.52
N ILE A 309 3.73 -21.39 -15.11
CA ILE A 309 2.32 -21.78 -15.25
C ILE A 309 1.78 -21.23 -16.56
N ASN A 310 1.99 -19.93 -16.80
CA ASN A 310 1.54 -19.28 -18.01
C ASN A 310 2.48 -18.14 -18.43
N GLN A 311 2.47 -17.81 -19.73
CA GLN A 311 3.22 -16.69 -20.29
C GLN A 311 2.45 -16.03 -21.42
N PHE A 312 2.33 -14.72 -21.32
CA PHE A 312 1.78 -13.86 -22.36
C PHE A 312 2.90 -12.98 -22.91
N LYS A 313 2.99 -12.91 -24.24
CA LYS A 313 3.92 -12.06 -24.97
C LYS A 313 3.11 -11.18 -25.90
N THR A 314 3.38 -9.89 -25.91
CA THR A 314 2.77 -8.94 -26.83
C THR A 314 3.86 -8.14 -27.50
N LEU A 315 3.93 -8.17 -28.82
CA LEU A 315 4.82 -7.32 -29.59
C LEU A 315 4.19 -5.93 -29.77
N ARG A 316 5.02 -4.97 -30.09
CA ARG A 316 4.67 -3.55 -30.20
C ARG A 316 3.45 -3.26 -31.09
N GLU A 317 3.29 -4.01 -32.19
CA GLU A 317 2.20 -3.79 -33.15
C GLU A 317 1.08 -4.86 -33.00
N GLU A 318 1.17 -5.76 -32.00
CA GLU A 318 0.19 -6.79 -31.74
C GLU A 318 -0.86 -6.34 -30.72
N GLU A 319 -2.10 -6.82 -30.88
CA GLU A 319 -3.15 -6.60 -29.91
C GLU A 319 -2.91 -7.42 -28.62
N ILE A 320 -3.29 -6.84 -27.49
CA ILE A 320 -3.23 -7.52 -26.19
C ILE A 320 -4.44 -8.44 -26.08
N ASN A 321 -4.28 -9.71 -26.39
CA ASN A 321 -5.35 -10.70 -26.48
C ASN A 321 -5.81 -11.29 -25.13
N TYR A 322 -5.18 -10.90 -24.02
CA TYR A 322 -5.50 -11.31 -22.64
C TYR A 322 -5.99 -10.14 -21.78
N LYS A 323 -6.42 -9.03 -22.36
CA LYS A 323 -7.03 -7.90 -21.64
C LYS A 323 -8.55 -8.08 -21.50
N SER A 324 -9.09 -7.76 -20.35
CA SER A 324 -10.53 -7.73 -20.04
C SER A 324 -11.08 -6.30 -19.94
N SER A 325 -10.22 -5.29 -20.10
CA SER A 325 -10.61 -3.87 -20.16
C SER A 325 -9.89 -3.16 -21.31
N ASP A 326 -10.34 -1.95 -21.62
CA ASP A 326 -9.54 -1.04 -22.44
C ASP A 326 -8.20 -0.74 -21.78
N VAL A 327 -7.27 -0.21 -22.57
CA VAL A 327 -6.02 0.35 -22.05
C VAL A 327 -6.26 1.79 -21.66
N PHE A 328 -6.05 2.11 -20.39
CA PHE A 328 -6.26 3.44 -19.85
C PHE A 328 -4.93 4.16 -19.58
N GLN A 329 -4.93 5.46 -19.83
CA GLN A 329 -3.97 6.38 -19.24
C GLN A 329 -4.71 7.35 -18.34
N GLU A 330 -4.28 7.43 -17.08
CA GLU A 330 -4.82 8.31 -16.06
C GLU A 330 -3.75 9.28 -15.57
N ILE A 331 -4.03 10.58 -15.69
CA ILE A 331 -3.16 11.66 -15.22
C ILE A 331 -3.92 12.40 -14.14
N SER A 332 -3.67 12.03 -12.90
CA SER A 332 -4.45 12.49 -11.75
C SER A 332 -4.39 14.00 -11.50
N SER A 333 -3.28 14.66 -11.85
CA SER A 333 -3.15 16.12 -11.66
C SER A 333 -4.15 16.97 -12.45
N ILE A 334 -4.73 16.39 -13.51
CA ILE A 334 -5.70 17.05 -14.40
C ILE A 334 -7.01 16.25 -14.50
N HIS A 335 -7.21 15.23 -13.65
CA HIS A 335 -8.36 14.32 -13.67
C HIS A 335 -8.70 13.81 -15.09
N ASN A 336 -7.66 13.51 -15.85
CA ASN A 336 -7.80 13.09 -17.24
C ASN A 336 -7.56 11.58 -17.35
N LYS A 337 -8.63 10.84 -17.61
CA LYS A 337 -8.60 9.42 -17.96
C LYS A 337 -8.95 9.27 -19.42
N LYS A 338 -8.06 8.66 -20.19
CA LYS A 338 -8.28 8.41 -21.63
C LYS A 338 -7.96 7.00 -22.02
N VAL A 339 -8.62 6.51 -23.06
CA VAL A 339 -8.32 5.23 -23.70
C VAL A 339 -7.14 5.40 -24.66
N LEU A 340 -6.27 4.39 -24.69
CA LEU A 340 -5.17 4.26 -25.64
C LEU A 340 -5.51 3.19 -26.66
N ASP A 341 -5.79 3.59 -27.89
CA ASP A 341 -6.28 2.68 -28.94
C ASP A 341 -5.19 1.82 -29.56
N LYS A 342 -3.91 2.17 -29.39
CA LYS A 342 -2.80 1.50 -30.10
C LYS A 342 -1.90 0.76 -29.11
N PRO A 343 -1.67 -0.55 -29.26
CA PRO A 343 -0.79 -1.36 -28.39
C PRO A 343 0.61 -0.77 -28.23
N LYS A 344 1.19 -0.25 -29.32
CA LYS A 344 2.50 0.43 -29.27
C LYS A 344 2.57 1.63 -28.32
N GLN A 345 1.47 2.34 -28.12
CA GLN A 345 1.44 3.44 -27.15
C GLN A 345 1.53 2.91 -25.72
N PHE A 346 0.85 1.80 -25.44
CA PHE A 346 0.87 1.14 -24.15
C PHE A 346 2.28 0.63 -23.79
N ILE A 347 2.86 -0.21 -24.67
CA ILE A 347 4.19 -0.80 -24.43
C ILE A 347 5.25 0.28 -24.25
N ARG A 348 5.27 1.32 -25.11
CA ARG A 348 6.20 2.44 -24.98
C ARG A 348 6.04 3.18 -23.66
N LYS A 349 4.80 3.42 -23.22
CA LYS A 349 4.53 4.15 -21.97
C LYS A 349 4.92 3.32 -20.74
N ILE A 350 4.68 2.00 -20.76
CA ILE A 350 5.15 1.11 -19.70
C ILE A 350 6.68 1.15 -19.60
N ASN A 351 7.37 1.03 -20.72
CA ASN A 351 8.83 1.00 -20.72
C ASN A 351 9.46 2.34 -20.32
N ASN A 352 8.80 3.46 -20.60
CA ASN A 352 9.28 4.78 -20.20
C ASN A 352 9.04 5.12 -18.73
N SER A 353 8.23 4.32 -18.03
CA SER A 353 7.84 4.50 -16.63
C SER A 353 8.36 3.35 -15.75
N ASN A 354 7.82 3.19 -14.55
CA ASN A 354 8.10 2.05 -13.68
C ASN A 354 7.03 0.97 -13.96
N PRO A 355 7.37 -0.14 -14.61
CA PRO A 355 6.42 -1.22 -14.85
C PRO A 355 5.93 -1.80 -13.53
N GLY A 356 4.71 -2.30 -13.52
CA GLY A 356 4.10 -2.91 -12.36
C GLY A 356 3.03 -3.91 -12.74
N VAL A 357 2.81 -4.83 -11.85
CA VAL A 357 1.68 -5.75 -11.86
C VAL A 357 1.10 -5.80 -10.45
N THR A 358 -0.21 -5.83 -10.36
CA THR A 358 -0.94 -6.06 -9.11
C THR A 358 -2.05 -7.05 -9.34
N CYS A 359 -2.40 -7.80 -8.30
CA CYS A 359 -3.42 -8.83 -8.39
C CYS A 359 -4.16 -8.96 -7.07
N TYR A 360 -5.46 -9.19 -7.14
CA TYR A 360 -6.29 -9.57 -6.00
C TYR A 360 -7.33 -10.59 -6.43
N LYS A 361 -7.88 -11.32 -5.47
CA LYS A 361 -8.89 -12.35 -5.71
C LYS A 361 -10.28 -11.83 -5.32
N LEU A 362 -11.22 -11.97 -6.25
CA LEU A 362 -12.62 -11.60 -6.05
C LEU A 362 -13.51 -12.61 -6.78
N ASN A 363 -14.55 -13.13 -6.11
CA ASN A 363 -15.51 -14.11 -6.68
C ASN A 363 -14.84 -15.32 -7.34
N GLY A 364 -13.70 -15.78 -6.81
CA GLY A 364 -12.96 -16.93 -7.34
C GLY A 364 -12.05 -16.63 -8.53
N LEU A 365 -12.08 -15.41 -9.07
CA LEU A 365 -11.21 -14.95 -10.16
C LEU A 365 -10.05 -14.10 -9.64
N TYR A 366 -8.94 -14.10 -10.37
CA TYR A 366 -7.80 -13.22 -10.15
C TYR A 366 -7.91 -11.98 -11.03
N TYR A 367 -8.19 -10.85 -10.40
CA TYR A 367 -8.21 -9.54 -11.03
C TYR A 367 -6.78 -9.00 -11.07
N THR A 368 -6.18 -8.97 -12.25
CA THR A 368 -4.80 -8.58 -12.45
C THR A 368 -4.74 -7.29 -13.24
N VAL A 369 -4.00 -6.30 -12.73
CA VAL A 369 -3.74 -5.04 -13.45
C VAL A 369 -2.28 -5.00 -13.83
N ILE A 370 -2.01 -4.83 -15.11
CA ILE A 370 -0.66 -4.68 -15.66
C ILE A 370 -0.48 -3.28 -16.25
N GLY A 371 0.71 -2.72 -16.11
CA GLY A 371 0.98 -1.39 -16.63
C GLY A 371 2.20 -0.73 -16.03
N SER A 372 2.13 0.57 -15.79
CA SER A 372 3.22 1.35 -15.21
C SER A 372 2.72 2.59 -14.48
N SER A 373 3.54 3.10 -13.59
CA SER A 373 3.30 4.34 -12.86
C SER A 373 4.54 5.22 -12.85
N GLN A 374 4.34 6.54 -12.98
CA GLN A 374 5.40 7.53 -12.92
C GLN A 374 4.93 8.77 -12.15
N ASP A 375 5.79 9.30 -11.28
CA ASP A 375 5.54 10.56 -10.59
C ASP A 375 5.53 11.73 -11.57
N ILE A 376 4.58 12.66 -11.41
CA ILE A 376 4.53 13.90 -12.20
C ILE A 376 5.41 14.93 -11.50
N ILE A 377 6.54 15.26 -12.13
CA ILE A 377 7.43 16.31 -11.65
C ILE A 377 6.82 17.66 -12.04
N ARG A 378 6.34 18.41 -11.05
CA ARG A 378 5.91 19.80 -11.27
C ARG A 378 7.14 20.71 -11.23
N SER A 379 7.56 21.24 -12.36
CA SER A 379 8.55 22.32 -12.39
C SER A 379 7.91 23.57 -11.78
N ALA A 380 8.50 24.12 -10.73
CA ALA A 380 8.09 25.42 -10.21
C ALA A 380 8.34 26.49 -11.29
N PRO A 381 7.38 27.35 -11.65
CA PRO A 381 7.61 28.44 -12.57
C PRO A 381 8.56 29.46 -11.91
N GLY A 382 9.75 29.61 -12.45
CA GLY A 382 10.69 30.67 -12.11
C GLY A 382 11.66 30.35 -10.97
N GLY A 383 12.71 29.60 -11.28
CA GLY A 383 13.88 29.45 -10.43
C GLY A 383 15.04 28.90 -11.23
N MET A 384 16.12 29.67 -11.34
CA MET A 384 17.37 29.29 -11.99
C MET A 384 17.87 27.94 -11.51
N GLY A 385 18.36 27.14 -12.44
CA GLY A 385 18.84 25.80 -12.24
C GLY A 385 19.87 25.66 -11.13
N MET A 386 19.52 24.83 -10.17
CA MET A 386 20.43 23.91 -9.52
C MET A 386 19.73 22.57 -9.51
N GLY A 387 20.35 21.59 -10.17
CA GLY A 387 19.85 20.24 -10.31
C GLY A 387 19.70 19.57 -8.95
N GLY A 388 18.49 19.40 -8.53
CA GLY A 388 18.06 18.66 -7.38
C GLY A 388 16.58 18.35 -7.56
N GLY A 389 16.29 17.18 -8.11
CA GLY A 389 14.91 16.72 -8.28
C GLY A 389 14.22 16.57 -6.94
N PHE A 390 13.55 17.61 -6.47
CA PHE A 390 12.55 17.51 -5.42
C PHE A 390 11.29 16.87 -6.02
N GLY A 391 11.37 15.59 -6.31
CA GLY A 391 10.20 14.76 -6.39
C GLY A 391 9.61 14.70 -4.99
N GLY A 392 8.61 15.55 -4.71
CA GLY A 392 7.81 15.42 -3.50
C GLY A 392 7.16 14.06 -3.51
N ALA A 393 7.85 13.05 -2.97
CA ALA A 393 7.22 11.79 -2.70
C ALA A 393 6.08 12.07 -1.71
N PRO A 394 4.91 11.45 -1.88
CA PRO A 394 3.83 11.57 -0.92
C PRO A 394 4.41 11.31 0.46
N ALA A 395 4.06 12.15 1.42
CA ALA A 395 4.46 11.95 2.81
C ALA A 395 4.20 10.48 3.14
N SER A 396 5.19 9.82 3.74
CA SER A 396 4.99 8.47 4.25
C SER A 396 3.86 8.56 5.23
N PHE A 397 2.66 8.16 4.81
CA PHE A 397 1.56 8.00 5.72
C PHE A 397 1.96 6.87 6.68
N GLY A 398 2.04 7.18 7.97
CA GLY A 398 2.34 6.20 9.01
C GLY A 398 1.38 5.01 8.91
N PHE A 399 1.85 3.93 8.89
CA PHE A 399 1.69 2.49 8.99
C PHE A 399 0.31 1.86 9.23
N THR A 400 0.14 0.65 8.82
CA THR A 400 -0.99 -0.30 8.88
C THR A 400 -2.38 0.25 8.53
N SER A 401 -2.81 1.39 9.06
CA SER A 401 -4.08 2.02 8.70
C SER A 401 -3.97 2.93 7.47
N SER A 402 -2.92 3.71 7.38
CA SER A 402 -2.67 4.59 6.23
C SER A 402 -2.27 3.84 4.98
N TYR A 403 -1.83 2.57 5.09
CA TYR A 403 -1.60 1.73 3.93
C TYR A 403 -2.83 1.65 3.03
N THR A 404 -4.01 1.47 3.60
CA THR A 404 -5.25 1.35 2.85
C THR A 404 -5.69 2.69 2.23
N ILE A 405 -5.55 3.80 2.95
CA ILE A 405 -5.80 5.13 2.38
C ILE A 405 -4.74 5.47 1.31
N GLY A 406 -3.50 5.04 1.50
CA GLY A 406 -2.43 5.16 0.51
C GLY A 406 -2.80 4.47 -0.82
N ASN A 407 -3.48 3.33 -0.79
CA ASN A 407 -4.00 2.67 -1.99
C ASN A 407 -5.03 3.53 -2.72
N LEU A 408 -6.02 4.07 -2.01
CA LEU A 408 -7.09 4.86 -2.62
C LEU A 408 -6.56 6.12 -3.32
N ILE A 409 -5.58 6.80 -2.72
CA ILE A 409 -5.02 8.05 -3.24
C ILE A 409 -3.73 7.88 -4.04
N SER A 410 -3.29 6.66 -4.26
CA SER A 410 -1.97 6.33 -4.82
C SER A 410 -1.71 6.86 -6.23
N TYR A 411 -2.76 7.14 -7.00
CA TYR A 411 -2.66 7.70 -8.34
C TYR A 411 -2.54 9.23 -8.34
N LYS A 412 -2.72 9.87 -7.17
CA LYS A 412 -2.54 11.32 -7.05
C LYS A 412 -1.11 11.72 -7.45
N ASP A 413 -1.01 12.79 -8.25
CA ASP A 413 0.24 13.33 -8.80
C ASP A 413 1.07 12.29 -9.59
N LYS A 414 0.37 11.33 -10.21
CA LYS A 414 0.97 10.30 -11.06
C LYS A 414 0.36 10.27 -12.45
N ASN A 415 1.18 9.77 -13.38
CA ASN A 415 0.76 9.30 -14.69
C ASN A 415 0.79 7.77 -14.67
N VAL A 416 -0.38 7.16 -14.72
CA VAL A 416 -0.55 5.71 -14.65
C VAL A 416 -1.10 5.22 -15.98
N VAL A 417 -0.53 4.16 -16.51
CA VAL A 417 -1.00 3.52 -17.74
C VAL A 417 -1.24 2.05 -17.44
N TYR A 418 -2.44 1.54 -17.71
CA TYR A 418 -2.81 0.20 -17.30
C TYR A 418 -3.90 -0.43 -18.15
N THR A 419 -3.98 -1.75 -18.09
CA THR A 419 -5.15 -2.56 -18.48
C THR A 419 -5.38 -3.64 -17.44
N SER A 420 -6.63 -4.10 -17.34
CA SER A 420 -7.02 -5.17 -16.42
C SER A 420 -7.24 -6.47 -17.18
N CYS A 421 -6.89 -7.58 -16.54
CA CYS A 421 -7.00 -8.92 -17.05
C CYS A 421 -7.67 -9.80 -15.99
N LEU A 422 -8.51 -10.75 -16.43
CA LEU A 422 -9.11 -11.74 -15.55
C LEU A 422 -8.52 -13.11 -15.80
N PHE A 423 -8.25 -13.84 -14.71
CA PHE A 423 -7.76 -15.20 -14.76
C PHE A 423 -8.57 -16.10 -13.84
N ASP A 424 -8.75 -17.34 -14.23
CA ASP A 424 -9.33 -18.39 -13.38
C ASP A 424 -8.35 -18.88 -12.29
N SER A 425 -8.76 -19.86 -11.50
CA SER A 425 -7.93 -20.45 -10.45
C SER A 425 -6.63 -21.11 -10.94
N ASN A 426 -6.57 -21.46 -12.23
CA ASN A 426 -5.40 -22.04 -12.92
C ASN A 426 -4.59 -20.98 -13.67
N PHE A 427 -4.94 -19.72 -13.54
CA PHE A 427 -4.39 -18.58 -14.28
C PHE A 427 -4.54 -18.69 -15.81
N ASN A 428 -5.60 -19.33 -16.29
CA ASN A 428 -6.04 -19.20 -17.68
C ASN A 428 -6.83 -17.90 -17.83
N TYR A 429 -6.62 -17.20 -18.95
CA TYR A 429 -7.35 -15.97 -19.25
C TYR A 429 -8.85 -16.24 -19.40
N VAL A 430 -9.64 -15.38 -18.77
CA VAL A 430 -11.12 -15.39 -18.82
C VAL A 430 -11.61 -14.14 -19.53
N ALA A 431 -12.34 -14.32 -20.62
CA ALA A 431 -12.94 -13.23 -21.38
C ALA A 431 -14.26 -12.82 -20.74
N ASP A 432 -14.20 -12.09 -19.63
CA ASP A 432 -15.36 -11.61 -18.90
C ASP A 432 -15.18 -10.13 -18.52
N LYS A 433 -16.24 -9.55 -17.99
CA LYS A 433 -16.33 -8.13 -17.62
C LYS A 433 -15.66 -7.88 -16.25
N ILE A 434 -14.93 -6.80 -16.17
CA ILE A 434 -14.37 -6.34 -14.90
C ILE A 434 -15.48 -5.81 -13.99
N GLU A 435 -15.62 -6.41 -12.82
CA GLU A 435 -16.51 -5.89 -11.77
C GLU A 435 -15.83 -4.77 -10.99
N THR A 436 -16.61 -3.77 -10.59
CA THR A 436 -16.09 -2.65 -9.79
C THR A 436 -15.95 -3.08 -8.34
N SER A 437 -14.73 -3.16 -7.85
CA SER A 437 -14.45 -3.56 -6.47
C SER A 437 -14.87 -2.51 -5.45
N ALA A 438 -14.98 -2.91 -4.18
CA ALA A 438 -15.26 -2.00 -3.07
C ALA A 438 -14.20 -0.86 -2.97
N PHE A 439 -12.94 -1.16 -3.27
CA PHE A 439 -11.88 -0.13 -3.32
C PHE A 439 -12.10 0.87 -4.45
N GLU A 440 -12.47 0.42 -5.63
CA GLU A 440 -12.74 1.32 -6.74
C GLU A 440 -13.97 2.18 -6.47
N LYS A 441 -15.04 1.60 -5.88
CA LYS A 441 -16.21 2.35 -5.42
C LYS A 441 -15.84 3.43 -4.40
N ALA A 442 -15.01 3.10 -3.40
CA ALA A 442 -14.53 4.06 -2.41
C ALA A 442 -13.65 5.17 -3.02
N ARG A 443 -12.82 4.82 -4.03
CA ARG A 443 -12.00 5.79 -4.76
C ARG A 443 -12.86 6.77 -5.55
N LEU A 444 -13.83 6.27 -6.30
CA LEU A 444 -14.79 7.09 -7.05
C LEU A 444 -15.59 8.01 -6.12
N PHE A 445 -16.05 7.47 -4.99
CA PHE A 445 -16.72 8.27 -3.97
C PHE A 445 -15.87 9.43 -3.46
N LEU A 446 -14.57 9.21 -3.19
CA LEU A 446 -13.65 10.28 -2.80
C LEU A 446 -13.42 11.29 -3.94
N GLU A 447 -13.40 10.85 -5.19
CA GLU A 447 -13.24 11.74 -6.35
C GLU A 447 -14.46 12.64 -6.55
N GLU A 448 -15.66 12.12 -6.38
CA GLU A 448 -16.93 12.85 -6.54
C GLU A 448 -17.23 13.80 -5.37
N ASN A 449 -16.77 13.47 -4.16
CA ASN A 449 -17.02 14.26 -2.96
C ASN A 449 -15.80 15.13 -2.59
N GLU A 450 -15.58 16.21 -3.32
CA GLU A 450 -14.47 17.12 -3.06
C GLU A 450 -14.50 17.76 -1.67
N ASP A 451 -15.69 17.89 -1.06
CA ASP A 451 -15.85 18.42 0.30
C ASP A 451 -15.22 17.52 1.38
N LEU A 452 -15.01 16.24 1.09
CA LEU A 452 -14.27 15.31 1.95
C LEU A 452 -12.75 15.55 1.89
N LYS A 453 -12.29 16.33 0.91
CA LYS A 453 -10.88 16.71 0.76
C LYS A 453 -10.64 18.01 1.50
N GLU A 454 -9.77 17.99 2.51
CA GLU A 454 -9.38 19.23 3.15
C GLU A 454 -8.64 20.14 2.14
N ARG A 455 -9.26 21.28 1.79
CA ARG A 455 -8.63 22.31 0.94
C ARG A 455 -7.56 23.06 1.74
N THR A 456 -6.50 22.40 2.16
CA THR A 456 -5.42 23.09 2.86
C THR A 456 -4.05 22.59 2.44
N SER A 457 -3.32 23.55 1.99
CA SER A 457 -1.90 23.60 1.70
C SER A 457 -1.54 23.61 0.21
N ILE A 458 -0.98 24.73 -0.19
CA ILE A 458 -0.26 24.96 -1.44
C ILE A 458 0.82 23.87 -1.69
N PHE A 459 1.18 23.09 -0.65
CA PHE A 459 2.19 22.02 -0.69
C PHE A 459 1.64 20.60 -0.60
N GLY A 460 0.33 20.40 -0.63
CA GLY A 460 -0.31 19.07 -0.83
C GLY A 460 -0.12 18.01 0.26
N LYS A 461 0.45 18.36 1.41
CA LYS A 461 0.87 17.40 2.44
C LYS A 461 -0.22 16.86 3.38
N ASP A 462 -1.38 17.49 3.45
CA ASP A 462 -2.35 17.21 4.53
C ASP A 462 -3.76 16.80 4.06
N LEU A 463 -3.97 16.55 2.78
CA LEU A 463 -5.30 16.41 2.17
C LEU A 463 -6.14 15.21 2.65
N TYR A 464 -5.53 14.19 3.26
CA TYR A 464 -6.20 12.92 3.58
C TYR A 464 -5.93 12.40 5.00
N LYS A 465 -5.34 13.21 5.87
CA LYS A 465 -5.07 12.81 7.26
C LYS A 465 -6.33 12.58 8.09
N ASP A 466 -7.42 13.16 7.65
CA ASP A 466 -8.73 13.08 8.28
C ASP A 466 -9.55 11.87 7.81
N LEU A 467 -8.97 11.00 6.97
CA LEU A 467 -9.63 9.81 6.44
C LEU A 467 -9.02 8.54 7.01
N ILE A 468 -9.86 7.58 7.29
CA ILE A 468 -9.49 6.20 7.63
C ILE A 468 -10.13 5.26 6.63
N VAL A 469 -9.39 4.26 6.19
CA VAL A 469 -9.93 3.17 5.39
C VAL A 469 -9.52 1.84 6.01
N PHE A 470 -10.46 0.94 6.19
CA PHE A 470 -10.20 -0.38 6.77
C PHE A 470 -11.19 -1.43 6.27
N LYS A 471 -10.79 -2.70 6.31
CA LYS A 471 -11.69 -3.85 6.11
C LYS A 471 -12.11 -4.42 7.46
N PHE A 472 -13.39 -4.75 7.56
CA PHE A 472 -13.96 -5.41 8.71
C PHE A 472 -15.19 -6.22 8.27
N ASN A 473 -15.34 -7.46 8.75
CA ASN A 473 -16.45 -8.36 8.34
C ASN A 473 -16.66 -8.41 6.82
N SER A 474 -15.58 -8.53 6.05
CA SER A 474 -15.56 -8.60 4.58
C SER A 474 -15.99 -7.33 3.85
N LEU A 475 -16.38 -6.27 4.54
CA LEU A 475 -16.71 -4.97 3.96
C LEU A 475 -15.55 -3.98 4.05
N LEU A 476 -15.51 -3.05 3.11
CA LEU A 476 -14.60 -1.90 3.16
C LEU A 476 -15.32 -0.72 3.79
N TYR A 477 -14.64 -0.04 4.71
CA TYR A 477 -15.16 1.14 5.39
C TYR A 477 -14.26 2.35 5.14
N LEU A 478 -14.90 3.52 5.00
CA LEU A 478 -14.26 4.83 4.94
C LEU A 478 -14.79 5.68 6.09
N GLY A 479 -13.92 6.10 6.97
CA GLY A 479 -14.24 7.05 8.04
C GLY A 479 -13.79 8.46 7.68
N ASN A 480 -14.65 9.45 7.91
CA ASN A 480 -14.40 10.85 7.63
C ASN A 480 -14.95 11.76 8.72
N TYR A 481 -14.23 12.83 9.03
CA TYR A 481 -14.71 13.90 9.92
C TYR A 481 -15.24 15.09 9.11
N ASN A 482 -16.53 15.34 9.22
CA ASN A 482 -17.16 16.52 8.63
C ASN A 482 -17.04 17.72 9.60
N LYS A 483 -16.22 18.70 9.22
CA LYS A 483 -15.93 19.89 10.03
C LYS A 483 -17.10 20.85 10.15
N GLN A 484 -17.97 20.90 9.16
CA GLN A 484 -19.08 21.87 9.12
C GLN A 484 -20.12 21.55 10.21
N ASN A 485 -20.46 20.26 10.31
CA ASN A 485 -21.46 19.78 11.29
C ASN A 485 -20.82 19.15 12.54
N LYS A 486 -19.47 19.05 12.62
CA LYS A 486 -18.72 18.41 13.72
C LYS A 486 -19.12 16.95 13.96
N LYS A 487 -19.34 16.21 12.88
CA LYS A 487 -19.70 14.79 12.93
C LYS A 487 -18.63 13.92 12.32
N TYR A 488 -18.44 12.75 12.91
CA TYR A 488 -17.68 11.68 12.31
C TYR A 488 -18.62 10.70 11.62
N GLN A 489 -18.32 10.35 10.39
CA GLN A 489 -19.17 9.49 9.54
C GLN A 489 -18.35 8.28 9.08
N ILE A 490 -18.98 7.12 9.09
CA ILE A 490 -18.42 5.86 8.58
C ILE A 490 -19.31 5.37 7.44
N PHE A 491 -18.73 5.24 6.26
CA PHE A 491 -19.37 4.72 5.06
C PHE A 491 -18.93 3.28 4.82
N SER A 492 -19.84 2.43 4.32
CA SER A 492 -19.52 1.06 3.89
C SER A 492 -19.58 0.94 2.37
N PHE A 493 -18.74 0.04 1.84
CA PHE A 493 -18.70 -0.32 0.42
C PHE A 493 -18.69 -1.85 0.31
N THR A 494 -19.61 -2.38 -0.48
CA THR A 494 -19.72 -3.80 -0.81
C THR A 494 -18.94 -4.12 -2.09
N GLU A 495 -18.46 -5.34 -2.22
CA GLU A 495 -17.90 -5.85 -3.49
C GLU A 495 -18.96 -5.89 -4.59
#